data_1acc738d0782ef02035f1a9d5a2df253
#
_entry.id   1acc738d0782ef02035f1a9d5a2df253
#
_cell.length_a   1.000
_cell.length_b   1.000
_cell.length_c   1.000
_cell.angle_alpha   90.00
_cell.angle_beta   90.00
_cell.angle_gamma   90.00
#
_symmetry.space_group_name_H-M   'P 1'
#
loop_
_entity.id
_entity.type
_entity.pdbx_description
1 polymer ?
#
loop_
_entity_poly.entity_id
_entity_poly.type
_entity_poly.pdbx_seq_one_letter_code
_entity_poly.pdbx_strand_id
1 'polypeptide(L)'
;MQSTYITKGRPSTHGDSYQLNTTTMIRHAARTYPEQEIVYRTADGGWDRYTYGESYLRICQAANALRSLGVGPGDVVGILDWNSRRHFELYWAIPGLAAVMLQMNLRLAPEDLGYVTDHSEASWILVDETLLPIAEKLAPLVPQVKGWIVMTDRPLSQISTTLTNVHHFEDLLLAEDTHIDWPMVDETSAYSACYTTGTTGRPKGIYYSHRGIYLHTLAMDSVIGVSSDDTAMLITPMFHGQCWGLPQAAVQAMAKVVLPGRYVAEDTSVLVDAMIEEKVTVANGAPAIFTPMLEYIRSLDKKPDFSRARLLSGATEPSLRL
;
A
#
# COMPACT_ATOMS: atom_id res chain seq x y z
N MET A 1 21.62 2.16 26.27
CA MET A 1 20.21 1.77 26.13
C MET A 1 19.85 0.95 27.36
N GLN A 2 18.89 1.39 28.17
CA GLN A 2 18.37 0.56 29.25
C GLN A 2 17.66 -0.63 28.62
N SER A 3 18.15 -1.84 28.90
CA SER A 3 17.47 -3.09 28.55
C SER A 3 16.09 -3.07 29.25
N THR A 4 15.04 -2.93 28.47
CA THR A 4 13.68 -3.03 29.02
C THR A 4 13.41 -4.51 29.30
N TYR A 5 13.60 -4.93 30.54
CA TYR A 5 13.28 -6.29 30.96
C TYR A 5 11.76 -6.48 30.91
N ILE A 6 11.31 -7.40 30.08
CA ILE A 6 9.91 -7.82 30.09
C ILE A 6 9.69 -8.69 31.31
N THR A 7 8.93 -8.19 32.28
CA THR A 7 8.50 -9.00 33.43
C THR A 7 7.36 -9.90 32.99
N LYS A 8 7.57 -11.23 33.06
CA LYS A 8 6.57 -12.23 32.74
C LYS A 8 5.75 -12.58 33.98
N GLY A 9 4.44 -12.49 33.88
CA GLY A 9 3.51 -13.00 34.85
C GLY A 9 3.20 -14.49 34.60
N ARG A 10 2.12 -14.98 35.22
CA ARG A 10 1.61 -16.32 34.94
C ARG A 10 1.14 -16.40 33.47
N PRO A 11 1.53 -17.42 32.68
CA PRO A 11 1.09 -17.52 31.30
C PRO A 11 -0.42 -17.72 31.24
N SER A 12 -1.03 -17.12 30.21
CA SER A 12 -2.42 -17.41 29.85
C SER A 12 -2.57 -18.87 29.40
N THR A 13 -3.73 -19.43 29.62
CA THR A 13 -4.09 -20.77 29.11
C THR A 13 -5.02 -20.67 27.91
N HIS A 14 -5.21 -19.46 27.34
CA HIS A 14 -6.27 -19.15 26.39
C HIS A 14 -5.71 -18.57 25.08
N GLY A 15 -5.07 -19.41 24.27
CA GLY A 15 -4.80 -19.08 22.86
C GLY A 15 -3.76 -18.03 22.56
N ASP A 16 -2.77 -17.82 23.44
CA ASP A 16 -1.70 -16.82 23.28
C ASP A 16 -0.72 -17.15 22.13
N SER A 17 -0.87 -18.33 21.51
CA SER A 17 -0.09 -18.70 20.33
C SER A 17 -0.63 -18.06 19.04
N TYR A 18 -1.84 -17.47 19.06
CA TYR A 18 -2.37 -16.77 17.91
C TYR A 18 -1.64 -15.44 17.69
N GLN A 19 -1.09 -15.26 16.48
CA GLN A 19 -0.31 -14.09 16.14
C GLN A 19 -1.19 -13.01 15.50
N LEU A 20 -0.99 -11.74 15.85
CA LEU A 20 -1.65 -10.60 15.21
C LEU A 20 -1.07 -10.37 13.81
N ASN A 21 -1.43 -11.27 12.89
CA ASN A 21 -0.92 -11.29 11.53
C ASN A 21 -1.82 -10.49 10.59
N THR A 22 -1.24 -9.52 9.88
CA THR A 22 -1.99 -8.60 9.01
C THR A 22 -2.74 -9.30 7.88
N THR A 23 -2.23 -10.44 7.37
CA THR A 23 -2.93 -11.22 6.32
C THR A 23 -4.30 -11.73 6.77
N THR A 24 -4.54 -11.82 8.08
CA THR A 24 -5.86 -12.25 8.59
C THR A 24 -6.96 -11.25 8.26
N MET A 25 -6.63 -9.96 8.11
CA MET A 25 -7.59 -8.90 7.76
C MET A 25 -8.16 -9.13 6.36
N ILE A 26 -7.30 -9.22 5.35
CA ILE A 26 -7.74 -9.42 3.95
C ILE A 26 -8.43 -10.78 3.75
N ARG A 27 -7.96 -11.82 4.43
CA ARG A 27 -8.60 -13.13 4.42
C ARG A 27 -10.01 -13.08 5.01
N HIS A 28 -10.18 -12.33 6.10
CA HIS A 28 -11.47 -12.12 6.72
C HIS A 28 -12.41 -11.32 5.81
N ALA A 29 -11.95 -10.22 5.25
CA ALA A 29 -12.73 -9.38 4.33
C ALA A 29 -13.17 -10.17 3.10
N ALA A 30 -12.27 -10.88 2.42
CA ALA A 30 -12.58 -11.68 1.25
C ALA A 30 -13.54 -12.85 1.53
N ARG A 31 -13.54 -13.39 2.77
CA ARG A 31 -14.43 -14.47 3.18
C ARG A 31 -15.81 -13.97 3.59
N THR A 32 -15.88 -12.80 4.24
CA THR A 32 -17.11 -12.30 4.87
C THR A 32 -17.87 -11.37 3.93
N TYR A 33 -17.16 -10.59 3.14
CA TYR A 33 -17.70 -9.64 2.15
C TYR A 33 -17.03 -9.83 0.78
N PRO A 34 -17.09 -11.03 0.17
CA PRO A 34 -16.39 -11.33 -1.08
C PRO A 34 -16.75 -10.39 -2.23
N GLU A 35 -18.01 -9.91 -2.25
CA GLU A 35 -18.54 -9.04 -3.31
C GLU A 35 -18.30 -7.54 -3.07
N GLN A 36 -17.69 -7.14 -1.94
CA GLN A 36 -17.39 -5.74 -1.69
C GLN A 36 -16.38 -5.23 -2.71
N GLU A 37 -16.63 -4.05 -3.24
CA GLU A 37 -15.88 -3.49 -4.35
C GLU A 37 -14.56 -2.83 -3.92
N ILE A 38 -13.57 -3.00 -4.79
CA ILE A 38 -12.34 -2.21 -4.85
C ILE A 38 -12.33 -1.55 -6.22
N VAL A 39 -12.45 -0.23 -6.25
CA VAL A 39 -12.42 0.59 -7.46
C VAL A 39 -11.02 1.13 -7.65
N TYR A 40 -10.50 1.08 -8.85
CA TYR A 40 -9.15 1.54 -9.14
C TYR A 40 -9.07 2.27 -10.48
N ARG A 41 -8.14 3.22 -10.54
CA ARG A 41 -7.87 3.94 -11.77
C ARG A 41 -6.96 3.12 -12.66
N THR A 42 -7.34 3.00 -13.93
CA THR A 42 -6.58 2.30 -14.97
C THR A 42 -5.45 3.18 -15.54
N ALA A 43 -4.49 2.57 -16.25
CA ALA A 43 -3.34 3.29 -16.83
C ALA A 43 -3.74 4.31 -17.90
N ASP A 44 -4.84 4.09 -18.63
CA ASP A 44 -5.41 5.02 -19.60
C ASP A 44 -6.23 6.16 -18.97
N GLY A 45 -6.35 6.17 -17.64
CA GLY A 45 -7.06 7.19 -16.88
C GLY A 45 -8.54 6.90 -16.65
N GLY A 46 -9.05 5.76 -17.12
CA GLY A 46 -10.38 5.26 -16.80
C GLY A 46 -10.47 4.69 -15.38
N TRP A 47 -11.62 4.11 -15.08
CA TRP A 47 -11.89 3.44 -13.82
C TRP A 47 -12.39 2.02 -14.08
N ASP A 48 -11.92 1.09 -13.26
CA ASP A 48 -12.37 -0.28 -13.26
C ASP A 48 -12.55 -0.76 -11.82
N ARG A 49 -13.14 -1.93 -11.64
CA ARG A 49 -13.44 -2.46 -10.31
C ARG A 49 -13.30 -3.96 -10.26
N TYR A 50 -12.98 -4.47 -9.12
CA TYR A 50 -12.98 -5.88 -8.78
C TYR A 50 -13.40 -6.02 -7.31
N THR A 51 -13.54 -7.24 -6.84
CA THR A 51 -14.06 -7.50 -5.49
C THR A 51 -12.96 -7.92 -4.53
N TYR A 52 -13.26 -7.92 -3.21
CA TYR A 52 -12.34 -8.48 -2.21
C TYR A 52 -12.04 -9.95 -2.48
N GLY A 53 -13.03 -10.72 -2.96
CA GLY A 53 -12.83 -12.11 -3.36
C GLY A 53 -11.81 -12.24 -4.47
N GLU A 54 -11.98 -11.50 -5.56
CA GLU A 54 -11.05 -11.49 -6.70
C GLU A 54 -9.67 -10.95 -6.31
N SER A 55 -9.62 -9.87 -5.51
CA SER A 55 -8.37 -9.33 -5.00
C SER A 55 -7.59 -10.37 -4.19
N TYR A 56 -8.28 -11.14 -3.34
CA TYR A 56 -7.63 -12.16 -2.52
C TYR A 56 -7.02 -13.30 -3.36
N LEU A 57 -7.68 -13.72 -4.44
CA LEU A 57 -7.11 -14.71 -5.36
C LEU A 57 -5.80 -14.20 -5.98
N ARG A 58 -5.79 -12.94 -6.42
CA ARG A 58 -4.58 -12.30 -6.98
C ARG A 58 -3.48 -12.10 -5.92
N ILE A 59 -3.85 -11.78 -4.68
CA ILE A 59 -2.89 -11.70 -3.55
C ILE A 59 -2.22 -13.06 -3.31
N CYS A 60 -2.98 -14.16 -3.37
CA CYS A 60 -2.41 -15.51 -3.26
C CYS A 60 -1.45 -15.80 -4.41
N GLN A 61 -1.82 -15.48 -5.65
CA GLN A 61 -0.96 -15.63 -6.82
C GLN A 61 0.31 -14.78 -6.70
N ALA A 62 0.20 -13.51 -6.29
CA ALA A 62 1.34 -12.62 -6.09
C ALA A 62 2.32 -13.15 -5.02
N ALA A 63 1.80 -13.69 -3.92
CA ALA A 63 2.62 -14.33 -2.89
C ALA A 63 3.31 -15.59 -3.41
N ASN A 64 2.60 -16.44 -4.16
CA ASN A 64 3.19 -17.62 -4.79
C ASN A 64 4.28 -17.23 -5.78
N ALA A 65 4.04 -16.23 -6.64
CA ALA A 65 5.01 -15.72 -7.61
C ALA A 65 6.29 -15.20 -6.94
N LEU A 66 6.15 -14.39 -5.89
CA LEU A 66 7.29 -13.91 -5.12
C LEU A 66 8.06 -15.08 -4.47
N ARG A 67 7.36 -16.07 -3.93
CA ARG A 67 7.97 -17.28 -3.36
C ARG A 67 8.73 -18.10 -4.43
N SER A 68 8.17 -18.22 -5.63
CA SER A 68 8.81 -18.89 -6.77
C SER A 68 10.08 -18.16 -7.24
N LEU A 69 10.14 -16.83 -7.06
CA LEU A 69 11.33 -16.00 -7.28
C LEU A 69 12.34 -16.07 -6.10
N GLY A 70 12.05 -16.86 -5.08
CA GLY A 70 12.92 -17.07 -3.92
C GLY A 70 12.77 -16.02 -2.83
N VAL A 71 11.67 -15.26 -2.80
CA VAL A 71 11.34 -14.36 -1.69
C VAL A 71 10.80 -15.17 -0.51
N GLY A 72 11.36 -14.95 0.66
CA GLY A 72 10.99 -15.64 1.89
C GLY A 72 11.18 -14.80 3.15
N PRO A 73 11.14 -15.44 4.33
CA PRO A 73 11.23 -14.76 5.61
C PRO A 73 12.48 -13.87 5.74
N GLY A 74 12.26 -12.59 6.06
CA GLY A 74 13.31 -11.60 6.26
C GLY A 74 13.78 -10.89 4.99
N ASP A 75 13.44 -11.38 3.80
CA ASP A 75 13.77 -10.69 2.56
C ASP A 75 13.05 -9.34 2.48
N VAL A 76 13.69 -8.37 1.83
CA VAL A 76 13.09 -7.05 1.58
C VAL A 76 12.75 -6.92 0.11
N VAL A 77 11.52 -6.49 -0.16
CA VAL A 77 10.98 -6.28 -1.51
C VAL A 77 10.54 -4.83 -1.67
N GLY A 78 11.18 -4.12 -2.60
CA GLY A 78 10.89 -2.72 -2.89
C GLY A 78 9.67 -2.54 -3.79
N ILE A 79 8.89 -1.47 -3.53
CA ILE A 79 7.76 -1.08 -4.37
C ILE A 79 7.95 0.37 -4.81
N LEU A 80 8.05 0.58 -6.13
CA LEU A 80 7.99 1.86 -6.82
C LEU A 80 6.66 1.95 -7.55
N ASP A 81 5.63 2.47 -6.88
CA ASP A 81 4.28 2.52 -7.46
C ASP A 81 3.46 3.67 -6.87
N TRP A 82 2.39 3.99 -7.57
CA TRP A 82 1.33 4.88 -7.17
C TRP A 82 0.32 4.19 -6.23
N ASN A 83 -0.86 4.80 -6.03
CA ASN A 83 -1.95 4.16 -5.30
C ASN A 83 -2.74 3.22 -6.23
N SER A 84 -2.08 2.20 -6.75
CA SER A 84 -2.64 1.24 -7.71
C SER A 84 -3.24 0.01 -7.02
N ARG A 85 -4.03 -0.77 -7.77
CA ARG A 85 -4.54 -2.07 -7.30
C ARG A 85 -3.41 -3.05 -6.97
N ARG A 86 -2.30 -3.02 -7.76
CA ARG A 86 -1.16 -3.91 -7.56
C ARG A 86 -0.40 -3.58 -6.28
N HIS A 87 -0.22 -2.29 -6.01
CA HIS A 87 0.35 -1.85 -4.74
C HIS A 87 -0.51 -2.32 -3.55
N PHE A 88 -1.83 -2.18 -3.66
CA PHE A 88 -2.77 -2.66 -2.65
C PHE A 88 -2.66 -4.17 -2.43
N GLU A 89 -2.56 -4.98 -3.49
CA GLU A 89 -2.38 -6.43 -3.42
C GLU A 89 -1.06 -6.79 -2.69
N LEU A 90 0.01 -6.04 -2.96
CA LEU A 90 1.34 -6.26 -2.37
C LEU A 90 1.41 -5.94 -0.87
N TYR A 91 0.52 -5.10 -0.34
CA TYR A 91 0.39 -4.85 1.11
C TYR A 91 0.10 -6.14 1.90
N TRP A 92 -0.43 -7.14 1.24
CA TRP A 92 -0.79 -8.42 1.85
C TRP A 92 0.13 -9.54 1.40
N ALA A 93 0.48 -9.56 0.12
CA ALA A 93 1.27 -10.65 -0.47
C ALA A 93 2.69 -10.73 0.12
N ILE A 94 3.42 -9.60 0.18
CA ILE A 94 4.80 -9.55 0.66
C ILE A 94 4.89 -9.90 2.15
N PRO A 95 4.18 -9.19 3.05
CA PRO A 95 4.29 -9.48 4.48
C PRO A 95 3.71 -10.84 4.86
N GLY A 96 2.78 -11.36 4.06
CA GLY A 96 2.24 -12.70 4.24
C GLY A 96 3.28 -13.81 4.13
N LEU A 97 4.39 -13.57 3.44
CA LEU A 97 5.54 -14.46 3.34
C LEU A 97 6.58 -14.25 4.45
N ALA A 98 6.29 -13.44 5.47
CA ALA A 98 7.24 -12.94 6.45
C ALA A 98 8.39 -12.12 5.82
N ALA A 99 8.19 -11.60 4.61
CA ALA A 99 9.08 -10.65 3.95
C ALA A 99 8.69 -9.22 4.30
N VAL A 100 9.60 -8.28 4.11
CA VAL A 100 9.41 -6.87 4.43
C VAL A 100 9.07 -6.09 3.17
N MET A 101 7.93 -5.41 3.18
CA MET A 101 7.52 -4.50 2.12
C MET A 101 8.23 -3.15 2.29
N LEU A 102 9.18 -2.83 1.40
CA LEU A 102 9.85 -1.54 1.39
C LEU A 102 9.06 -0.54 0.55
N GLN A 103 8.55 0.49 1.20
CA GLN A 103 7.87 1.61 0.56
C GLN A 103 8.91 2.60 0.01
N MET A 104 9.09 2.62 -1.31
CA MET A 104 10.07 3.47 -1.97
C MET A 104 9.46 4.83 -2.32
N ASN A 105 9.95 5.88 -1.67
CA ASN A 105 9.40 7.23 -1.86
C ASN A 105 9.79 7.81 -3.22
N LEU A 106 8.81 7.96 -4.12
CA LEU A 106 8.98 8.47 -5.48
C LEU A 106 9.49 9.91 -5.57
N ARG A 107 9.52 10.63 -4.45
CA ARG A 107 10.00 12.04 -4.38
C ARG A 107 11.48 12.15 -4.02
N LEU A 108 12.14 11.03 -3.73
CA LEU A 108 13.57 11.01 -3.45
C LEU A 108 14.38 11.12 -4.75
N ALA A 109 15.55 11.74 -4.63
CA ALA A 109 16.54 11.70 -5.71
C ALA A 109 17.05 10.26 -5.94
N PRO A 110 17.52 9.91 -7.14
CA PRO A 110 18.02 8.56 -7.43
C PRO A 110 19.11 8.09 -6.47
N GLU A 111 19.99 8.97 -6.01
CA GLU A 111 21.07 8.67 -5.07
C GLU A 111 20.52 8.29 -3.68
N ASP A 112 19.47 8.97 -3.22
CA ASP A 112 18.81 8.64 -1.95
C ASP A 112 18.01 7.34 -2.08
N LEU A 113 17.34 7.12 -3.22
CA LEU A 113 16.70 5.82 -3.51
C LEU A 113 17.73 4.69 -3.56
N GLY A 114 18.90 4.93 -4.17
CA GLY A 114 20.03 3.99 -4.17
C GLY A 114 20.45 3.63 -2.76
N TYR A 115 20.67 4.63 -1.92
CA TYR A 115 20.99 4.42 -0.51
C TYR A 115 19.90 3.64 0.25
N VAL A 116 18.63 4.01 0.06
CA VAL A 116 17.50 3.32 0.71
C VAL A 116 17.46 1.85 0.31
N THR A 117 17.61 1.56 -0.96
CA THR A 117 17.59 0.21 -1.51
C THR A 117 18.75 -0.64 -1.01
N ASP A 118 19.96 -0.07 -1.00
CA ASP A 118 21.17 -0.75 -0.51
C ASP A 118 21.09 -0.99 1.01
N HIS A 119 20.80 0.06 1.79
CA HIS A 119 20.72 -0.01 3.24
C HIS A 119 19.60 -0.93 3.76
N SER A 120 18.52 -1.07 3.01
CA SER A 120 17.42 -2.01 3.34
C SER A 120 17.69 -3.43 2.88
N GLU A 121 18.73 -3.65 2.08
CA GLU A 121 19.05 -4.94 1.45
C GLU A 121 17.91 -5.46 0.54
N ALA A 122 17.19 -4.54 -0.13
CA ALA A 122 16.10 -4.93 -1.01
C ALA A 122 16.62 -5.83 -2.15
N SER A 123 16.00 -6.99 -2.30
CA SER A 123 16.45 -8.03 -3.24
C SER A 123 15.67 -8.04 -4.56
N TRP A 124 14.41 -7.64 -4.55
CA TRP A 124 13.54 -7.48 -5.71
C TRP A 124 12.85 -6.12 -5.66
N ILE A 125 12.59 -5.53 -6.82
CA ILE A 125 11.84 -4.27 -6.91
C ILE A 125 10.70 -4.45 -7.90
N LEU A 126 9.48 -4.17 -7.43
CA LEU A 126 8.29 -4.04 -8.26
C LEU A 126 8.16 -2.56 -8.67
N VAL A 127 7.92 -2.32 -9.95
CA VAL A 127 7.89 -0.97 -10.50
C VAL A 127 6.71 -0.79 -11.45
N ASP A 128 5.93 0.27 -11.24
CA ASP A 128 4.91 0.71 -12.19
C ASP A 128 5.56 1.13 -13.51
N GLU A 129 4.96 0.79 -14.65
CA GLU A 129 5.48 1.09 -16.00
C GLU A 129 5.87 2.57 -16.15
N THR A 130 5.07 3.49 -15.60
CA THR A 130 5.32 4.94 -15.71
C THR A 130 6.52 5.40 -14.92
N LEU A 131 7.04 4.58 -14.02
CA LEU A 131 8.20 4.85 -13.15
C LEU A 131 9.48 4.15 -13.62
N LEU A 132 9.45 3.44 -14.75
CA LEU A 132 10.63 2.82 -15.35
C LEU A 132 11.81 3.79 -15.51
N PRO A 133 11.63 5.07 -15.93
CA PRO A 133 12.74 6.01 -16.00
C PRO A 133 13.44 6.28 -14.66
N ILE A 134 12.74 6.12 -13.53
CA ILE A 134 13.35 6.21 -12.18
C ILE A 134 14.12 4.93 -11.89
N ALA A 135 13.51 3.76 -12.16
CA ALA A 135 14.12 2.46 -11.95
C ALA A 135 15.41 2.28 -12.77
N GLU A 136 15.43 2.75 -14.01
CA GLU A 136 16.61 2.72 -14.89
C GLU A 136 17.77 3.56 -14.37
N LYS A 137 17.48 4.72 -13.75
CA LYS A 137 18.50 5.53 -13.08
C LYS A 137 18.97 4.90 -11.77
N LEU A 138 18.09 4.16 -11.10
CA LEU A 138 18.39 3.47 -9.85
C LEU A 138 19.24 2.22 -10.07
N ALA A 139 18.98 1.45 -11.13
CA ALA A 139 19.58 0.13 -11.37
C ALA A 139 21.12 0.10 -11.25
N PRO A 140 21.89 1.05 -11.83
CA PRO A 140 23.35 1.07 -11.69
C PRO A 140 23.84 1.34 -10.25
N LEU A 141 22.99 1.90 -9.39
CA LEU A 141 23.32 2.20 -7.99
C LEU A 141 23.05 1.04 -7.03
N VAL A 142 22.34 0.00 -7.48
CA VAL A 142 21.85 -1.11 -6.65
C VAL A 142 22.13 -2.48 -7.29
N PRO A 143 23.40 -2.81 -7.54
CA PRO A 143 23.79 -4.04 -8.25
C PRO A 143 23.40 -5.33 -7.50
N GLN A 144 23.05 -5.24 -6.22
CA GLN A 144 22.59 -6.37 -5.39
C GLN A 144 21.12 -6.75 -5.67
N VAL A 145 20.34 -5.91 -6.34
CA VAL A 145 18.95 -6.21 -6.73
C VAL A 145 18.96 -7.34 -7.76
N LYS A 146 18.28 -8.44 -7.43
CA LYS A 146 18.23 -9.66 -8.25
C LYS A 146 17.46 -9.47 -9.55
N GLY A 147 16.43 -8.62 -9.54
CA GLY A 147 15.62 -8.35 -10.72
C GLY A 147 14.48 -7.36 -10.45
N TRP A 148 13.77 -7.04 -11.52
CA TRP A 148 12.71 -6.05 -11.58
C TRP A 148 11.42 -6.70 -12.04
N ILE A 149 10.31 -6.37 -11.40
CA ILE A 149 8.99 -6.86 -11.77
C ILE A 149 8.17 -5.65 -12.24
N VAL A 150 7.89 -5.57 -13.54
CA VAL A 150 7.13 -4.47 -14.13
C VAL A 150 5.64 -4.70 -13.95
N MET A 151 4.99 -3.73 -13.34
CA MET A 151 3.55 -3.70 -13.10
C MET A 151 2.87 -2.88 -14.21
N THR A 152 2.24 -3.58 -15.14
CA THR A 152 1.58 -3.00 -16.31
C THR A 152 0.49 -3.94 -16.82
N ASP A 153 -0.49 -3.41 -17.56
CA ASP A 153 -1.51 -4.21 -18.29
C ASP A 153 -1.07 -4.53 -19.71
N ARG A 154 0.06 -3.97 -20.18
CA ARG A 154 0.61 -4.18 -21.50
C ARG A 154 1.55 -5.39 -21.51
N PRO A 155 1.58 -6.20 -22.57
CA PRO A 155 2.58 -7.26 -22.71
C PRO A 155 4.00 -6.73 -22.54
N LEU A 156 4.87 -7.45 -21.84
CA LEU A 156 6.25 -7.03 -21.60
C LEU A 156 7.03 -6.76 -22.91
N SER A 157 6.67 -7.45 -24.00
CA SER A 157 7.26 -7.23 -25.34
C SER A 157 7.00 -5.83 -25.92
N GLN A 158 6.03 -5.09 -25.37
CA GLN A 158 5.72 -3.72 -25.76
C GLN A 158 6.36 -2.68 -24.82
N ILE A 159 7.05 -3.12 -23.78
CA ILE A 159 7.72 -2.28 -22.80
C ILE A 159 9.17 -2.11 -23.20
N SER A 160 9.58 -0.86 -23.43
CA SER A 160 10.98 -0.54 -23.68
C SER A 160 11.67 -0.17 -22.36
N THR A 161 12.71 -0.91 -21.99
CA THR A 161 13.49 -0.62 -20.78
C THR A 161 14.92 -1.11 -20.93
N THR A 162 15.83 -0.43 -20.22
CA THR A 162 17.25 -0.81 -20.12
C THR A 162 17.53 -1.73 -18.93
N LEU A 163 16.53 -2.01 -18.10
CA LEU A 163 16.64 -2.91 -16.97
C LEU A 163 16.96 -4.34 -17.42
N THR A 164 17.71 -5.04 -16.62
CA THR A 164 18.04 -6.47 -16.83
C THR A 164 17.29 -7.35 -15.85
N ASN A 165 17.07 -8.62 -16.19
CA ASN A 165 16.28 -9.56 -15.39
C ASN A 165 14.89 -9.01 -15.04
N VAL A 166 14.12 -8.70 -16.09
CA VAL A 166 12.80 -8.09 -16.00
C VAL A 166 11.72 -9.15 -16.13
N HIS A 167 10.76 -9.12 -15.22
CA HIS A 167 9.58 -9.98 -15.22
C HIS A 167 8.33 -9.12 -15.37
N HIS A 168 7.27 -9.70 -15.92
CA HIS A 168 5.96 -9.08 -16.02
C HIS A 168 5.08 -9.54 -14.85
N PHE A 169 4.52 -8.59 -14.08
CA PHE A 169 3.75 -8.92 -12.88
C PHE A 169 2.55 -9.82 -13.19
N GLU A 170 1.75 -9.47 -14.20
CA GLU A 170 0.55 -10.23 -14.53
C GLU A 170 0.88 -11.65 -15.06
N ASP A 171 1.96 -11.81 -15.84
CA ASP A 171 2.38 -13.13 -16.31
C ASP A 171 2.87 -14.01 -15.16
N LEU A 172 3.56 -13.42 -14.18
CA LEU A 172 3.96 -14.15 -12.98
C LEU A 172 2.73 -14.63 -12.20
N LEU A 173 1.72 -13.79 -12.04
CA LEU A 173 0.50 -14.17 -11.33
C LEU A 173 -0.25 -15.30 -12.07
N LEU A 174 -0.40 -15.19 -13.37
CA LEU A 174 -1.11 -16.18 -14.19
C LEU A 174 -0.47 -17.56 -14.16
N ALA A 175 0.82 -17.65 -13.85
CA ALA A 175 1.55 -18.91 -13.74
C ALA A 175 1.33 -19.62 -12.39
N GLU A 176 0.70 -18.97 -11.42
CA GLU A 176 0.64 -19.43 -10.04
C GLU A 176 -0.78 -19.77 -9.56
N ASP A 177 -0.85 -20.62 -8.54
CA ASP A 177 -2.11 -21.03 -7.90
C ASP A 177 -2.75 -19.84 -7.16
N THR A 178 -4.08 -19.77 -7.20
CA THR A 178 -4.92 -18.84 -6.44
C THR A 178 -5.06 -19.21 -4.96
N HIS A 179 -4.46 -20.31 -4.54
CA HIS A 179 -4.41 -20.77 -3.16
C HIS A 179 -2.99 -20.75 -2.61
N ILE A 180 -2.84 -20.36 -1.37
CA ILE A 180 -1.59 -20.43 -0.62
C ILE A 180 -1.86 -20.81 0.84
N ASP A 181 -1.06 -21.72 1.37
CA ASP A 181 -0.98 -21.98 2.80
C ASP A 181 -0.09 -20.91 3.44
N TRP A 182 -0.75 -19.90 4.01
CA TRP A 182 -0.05 -18.79 4.65
C TRP A 182 0.72 -19.26 5.88
N PRO A 183 2.01 -18.93 6.00
CA PRO A 183 2.73 -19.18 7.24
C PRO A 183 2.14 -18.37 8.39
N MET A 184 2.23 -18.90 9.61
CA MET A 184 1.98 -18.10 10.81
C MET A 184 3.21 -17.26 11.08
N VAL A 185 3.17 -15.98 10.70
CA VAL A 185 4.28 -15.04 10.88
C VAL A 185 4.29 -14.56 12.33
N ASP A 186 5.49 -14.50 12.94
CA ASP A 186 5.67 -13.89 14.26
C ASP A 186 5.23 -12.42 14.18
N GLU A 187 4.29 -12.03 15.03
CA GLU A 187 3.70 -10.69 15.02
C GLU A 187 4.68 -9.56 15.32
N THR A 188 5.85 -9.88 15.90
CA THR A 188 6.95 -8.93 16.13
C THR A 188 7.86 -8.76 14.91
N SER A 189 7.72 -9.61 13.89
CA SER A 189 8.44 -9.49 12.62
C SER A 189 8.03 -8.22 11.88
N ALA A 190 8.96 -7.69 11.09
CA ALA A 190 8.70 -6.51 10.27
C ALA A 190 7.69 -6.85 9.16
N TYR A 191 6.63 -6.04 9.10
CA TYR A 191 5.63 -6.02 8.03
C TYR A 191 6.10 -5.16 6.85
N SER A 192 6.63 -3.98 7.17
CA SER A 192 7.04 -3.00 6.18
C SER A 192 8.14 -2.10 6.69
N ALA A 193 8.83 -1.44 5.76
CA ALA A 193 9.81 -0.41 6.01
C ALA A 193 9.47 0.87 5.25
N CYS A 194 9.61 2.01 5.93
CA CYS A 194 9.55 3.34 5.34
C CYS A 194 10.82 4.10 5.69
N TYR A 195 11.32 4.91 4.77
CA TYR A 195 12.47 5.77 5.02
C TYR A 195 12.04 7.23 5.10
N THR A 196 12.44 7.88 6.19
CA THR A 196 12.17 9.30 6.40
C THR A 196 13.36 10.15 5.98
N THR A 197 13.11 11.25 5.27
CA THR A 197 14.12 12.29 5.04
C THR A 197 14.35 13.01 6.37
N GLY A 198 15.39 12.61 7.11
CA GLY A 198 15.79 13.33 8.31
C GLY A 198 16.28 14.75 7.95
N THR A 199 16.04 15.72 8.84
CA THR A 199 16.50 17.11 8.68
C THR A 199 18.03 17.25 8.73
N THR A 200 18.76 16.18 9.08
CA THR A 200 20.19 16.23 9.41
C THR A 200 20.99 15.04 8.87
N GLY A 201 20.69 14.53 7.67
CA GLY A 201 21.51 13.45 7.12
C GLY A 201 20.74 12.50 6.18
N ARG A 202 21.30 11.32 5.95
CA ARG A 202 20.71 10.29 5.08
C ARG A 202 19.37 9.80 5.64
N PRO A 203 18.47 9.32 4.76
CA PRO A 203 17.19 8.73 5.17
C PRO A 203 17.36 7.62 6.22
N LYS A 204 16.48 7.60 7.22
CA LYS A 204 16.46 6.58 8.27
C LYS A 204 15.34 5.59 8.04
N GLY A 205 15.66 4.30 8.07
CA GLY A 205 14.69 3.22 7.96
C GLY A 205 13.91 3.03 9.25
N ILE A 206 12.59 2.99 9.13
CA ILE A 206 11.66 2.65 10.21
C ILE A 206 10.92 1.39 9.78
N TYR A 207 11.09 0.32 10.57
CA TYR A 207 10.46 -0.98 10.33
C TYR A 207 9.26 -1.13 11.26
N TYR A 208 8.09 -1.37 10.70
CA TYR A 208 6.85 -1.57 11.43
C TYR A 208 6.55 -3.07 11.54
N SER A 209 6.25 -3.55 12.74
CA SER A 209 5.88 -4.95 12.95
C SER A 209 4.43 -5.23 12.55
N HIS A 210 4.10 -6.50 12.29
CA HIS A 210 2.71 -6.95 12.10
C HIS A 210 1.83 -6.53 13.28
N ARG A 211 2.28 -6.73 14.52
CA ARG A 211 1.59 -6.28 15.74
C ARG A 211 1.32 -4.79 15.73
N GLY A 212 2.34 -3.98 15.40
CA GLY A 212 2.22 -2.52 15.35
C GLY A 212 1.16 -2.07 14.34
N ILE A 213 1.19 -2.62 13.14
CA ILE A 213 0.20 -2.34 12.09
C ILE A 213 -1.19 -2.82 12.51
N TYR A 214 -1.31 -4.03 13.07
CA TYR A 214 -2.60 -4.58 13.49
C TYR A 214 -3.26 -3.74 14.57
N LEU A 215 -2.51 -3.35 15.62
CA LEU A 215 -3.02 -2.50 16.69
C LEU A 215 -3.34 -1.09 16.21
N HIS A 216 -2.52 -0.53 15.30
CA HIS A 216 -2.82 0.75 14.67
C HIS A 216 -4.13 0.70 13.88
N THR A 217 -4.35 -0.38 13.12
CA THR A 217 -5.59 -0.59 12.36
C THR A 217 -6.82 -0.60 13.28
N LEU A 218 -6.78 -1.37 14.37
CA LEU A 218 -7.89 -1.40 15.34
C LEU A 218 -8.12 -0.03 15.99
N ALA A 219 -7.06 0.72 16.28
CA ALA A 219 -7.16 2.07 16.83
C ALA A 219 -7.79 3.04 15.80
N MET A 220 -7.39 2.97 14.53
CA MET A 220 -7.97 3.75 13.45
C MET A 220 -9.46 3.48 13.30
N ASP A 221 -9.87 2.23 13.23
CA ASP A 221 -11.30 1.85 13.13
C ASP A 221 -12.11 2.36 14.32
N SER A 222 -11.56 2.24 15.52
CA SER A 222 -12.21 2.73 16.74
C SER A 222 -12.37 4.26 16.78
N VAL A 223 -11.35 5.00 16.34
CA VAL A 223 -11.34 6.47 16.39
C VAL A 223 -12.11 7.11 15.25
N ILE A 224 -11.98 6.57 14.04
CA ILE A 224 -12.62 7.11 12.83
C ILE A 224 -14.02 6.53 12.65
N GLY A 225 -14.27 5.35 13.17
CA GLY A 225 -15.53 4.64 13.02
C GLY A 225 -15.76 4.14 11.60
N VAL A 226 -14.72 3.60 10.95
CA VAL A 226 -14.88 3.00 9.62
C VAL A 226 -15.72 1.73 9.72
N SER A 227 -16.60 1.53 8.76
CA SER A 227 -17.52 0.37 8.70
C SER A 227 -17.68 -0.15 7.27
N SER A 228 -18.36 -1.27 7.10
CA SER A 228 -18.67 -1.84 5.79
C SER A 228 -19.59 -0.98 4.91
N ASP A 229 -20.27 0.01 5.52
CA ASP A 229 -21.12 0.98 4.80
C ASP A 229 -20.32 2.19 4.28
N ASP A 230 -19.03 2.23 4.56
CA ASP A 230 -18.15 3.31 4.14
C ASP A 230 -17.48 3.02 2.79
N THR A 231 -17.13 4.10 2.11
CA THR A 231 -16.24 4.09 0.94
C THR A 231 -14.98 4.86 1.29
N ALA A 232 -13.87 4.17 1.36
CA ALA A 232 -12.56 4.73 1.73
C ALA A 232 -11.72 5.01 0.48
N MET A 233 -11.36 6.28 0.26
CA MET A 233 -10.48 6.69 -0.83
C MET A 233 -9.07 6.93 -0.32
N LEU A 234 -8.10 6.23 -0.89
CA LEU A 234 -6.69 6.28 -0.49
C LEU A 234 -5.97 7.42 -1.22
N ILE A 235 -6.11 8.67 -0.74
CA ILE A 235 -5.50 9.85 -1.39
C ILE A 235 -4.03 9.99 -1.00
N THR A 236 -3.69 9.86 0.29
CA THR A 236 -2.28 9.89 0.71
C THR A 236 -1.50 8.82 -0.05
N PRO A 237 -0.32 9.15 -0.63
CA PRO A 237 0.46 8.14 -1.33
C PRO A 237 0.76 6.92 -0.47
N MET A 238 0.50 5.73 -1.02
CA MET A 238 0.72 4.46 -0.31
C MET A 238 2.19 4.24 0.02
N PHE A 239 3.10 4.77 -0.79
CA PHE A 239 4.54 4.75 -0.53
C PHE A 239 4.99 5.71 0.59
N HIS A 240 4.10 6.61 1.08
CA HIS A 240 4.42 7.58 2.14
C HIS A 240 3.64 7.27 3.40
N GLY A 241 4.35 6.84 4.46
CA GLY A 241 3.75 6.50 5.75
C GLY A 241 2.63 5.44 5.64
N GLN A 242 2.68 4.59 4.59
CA GLN A 242 1.71 3.54 4.30
C GLN A 242 0.27 4.06 4.21
N CYS A 243 0.10 5.25 3.59
CA CYS A 243 -1.22 5.91 3.51
C CYS A 243 -1.89 6.05 4.90
N TRP A 244 -1.05 6.21 5.95
CA TRP A 244 -1.48 6.34 7.36
C TRP A 244 -2.34 5.17 7.87
N GLY A 245 -2.19 3.99 7.30
CA GLY A 245 -2.93 2.80 7.70
C GLY A 245 -4.39 2.77 7.24
N LEU A 246 -4.83 3.70 6.41
CA LEU A 246 -6.19 3.67 5.87
C LEU A 246 -6.46 2.43 4.99
N PRO A 247 -5.49 1.90 4.20
CA PRO A 247 -5.70 0.65 3.47
C PRO A 247 -6.06 -0.52 4.39
N GLN A 248 -5.34 -0.65 5.51
CA GLN A 248 -5.57 -1.72 6.47
C GLN A 248 -6.89 -1.51 7.24
N ALA A 249 -7.20 -0.27 7.65
CA ALA A 249 -8.44 0.08 8.32
C ALA A 249 -9.66 -0.20 7.43
N ALA A 250 -9.62 0.22 6.16
CA ALA A 250 -10.69 -0.04 5.21
C ALA A 250 -10.96 -1.55 5.02
N VAL A 251 -9.88 -2.35 4.90
CA VAL A 251 -10.00 -3.81 4.76
C VAL A 251 -10.51 -4.46 6.03
N GLN A 252 -10.01 -4.07 7.20
CA GLN A 252 -10.47 -4.59 8.50
C GLN A 252 -11.95 -4.32 8.72
N ALA A 253 -12.42 -3.13 8.32
CA ALA A 253 -13.82 -2.73 8.40
C ALA A 253 -14.67 -3.26 7.22
N MET A 254 -14.05 -3.92 6.23
CA MET A 254 -14.71 -4.42 5.00
C MET A 254 -15.39 -3.30 4.20
N ALA A 255 -14.85 -2.08 4.27
CA ALA A 255 -15.32 -0.91 3.54
C ALA A 255 -14.99 -1.03 2.04
N LYS A 256 -15.78 -0.37 1.19
CA LYS A 256 -15.41 -0.19 -0.21
C LYS A 256 -14.12 0.62 -0.31
N VAL A 257 -13.20 0.23 -1.19
CA VAL A 257 -11.91 0.91 -1.38
C VAL A 257 -11.87 1.59 -2.74
N VAL A 258 -11.36 2.83 -2.79
CA VAL A 258 -11.11 3.57 -4.02
C VAL A 258 -9.62 3.93 -4.11
N LEU A 259 -8.98 3.44 -5.17
CA LEU A 259 -7.56 3.60 -5.46
C LEU A 259 -7.39 4.59 -6.61
N PRO A 260 -7.00 5.84 -6.35
CA PRO A 260 -6.96 6.89 -7.39
C PRO A 260 -5.79 6.76 -8.37
N GLY A 261 -4.89 5.79 -8.17
CA GLY A 261 -3.73 5.61 -9.03
C GLY A 261 -2.80 6.83 -9.02
N ARG A 262 -2.27 7.15 -10.19
CA ARG A 262 -1.46 8.36 -10.39
C ARG A 262 -2.34 9.59 -10.50
N TYR A 263 -2.07 10.59 -9.70
CA TYR A 263 -2.64 11.94 -9.81
C TYR A 263 -1.55 12.99 -9.56
N VAL A 264 -1.81 14.24 -9.95
CA VAL A 264 -0.90 15.37 -9.73
C VAL A 264 -1.56 16.40 -8.82
N ALA A 265 -0.77 17.08 -8.00
CA ALA A 265 -1.29 18.03 -7.02
C ALA A 265 -1.86 19.30 -7.69
N GLU A 266 -1.43 19.60 -8.91
CA GLU A 266 -1.87 20.74 -9.72
C GLU A 266 -3.24 20.52 -10.34
N ASP A 267 -3.68 19.25 -10.49
CA ASP A 267 -5.00 18.88 -10.98
C ASP A 267 -5.57 17.74 -10.12
N THR A 268 -6.41 18.12 -9.18
CA THR A 268 -7.09 17.22 -8.26
C THR A 268 -8.55 16.95 -8.65
N SER A 269 -8.99 17.42 -9.81
CA SER A 269 -10.36 17.21 -10.30
C SER A 269 -10.74 15.74 -10.32
N VAL A 270 -9.84 14.88 -10.79
CA VAL A 270 -10.03 13.42 -10.83
C VAL A 270 -10.34 12.82 -9.44
N LEU A 271 -9.77 13.38 -8.38
CA LEU A 271 -10.04 12.93 -7.01
C LEU A 271 -11.45 13.31 -6.58
N VAL A 272 -11.84 14.55 -6.86
CA VAL A 272 -13.18 15.06 -6.49
C VAL A 272 -14.26 14.35 -7.28
N ASP A 273 -14.06 14.16 -8.59
CA ASP A 273 -15.01 13.47 -9.46
C ASP A 273 -15.23 12.04 -8.99
N ALA A 274 -14.15 11.31 -8.66
CA ALA A 274 -14.23 9.99 -8.09
C ALA A 274 -14.91 9.98 -6.70
N MET A 275 -14.64 10.98 -5.84
CA MET A 275 -15.34 11.10 -4.56
C MET A 275 -16.85 11.25 -4.74
N ILE A 276 -17.28 11.98 -5.76
CA ILE A 276 -18.70 12.18 -6.08
C ILE A 276 -19.31 10.89 -6.63
N GLU A 277 -18.67 10.29 -7.62
CA GLU A 277 -19.16 9.08 -8.31
C GLU A 277 -19.26 7.89 -7.37
N GLU A 278 -18.20 7.63 -6.60
CA GLU A 278 -18.11 6.50 -5.69
C GLU A 278 -18.69 6.77 -4.30
N LYS A 279 -19.23 7.98 -4.07
CA LYS A 279 -19.84 8.42 -2.80
C LYS A 279 -18.89 8.21 -1.61
N VAL A 280 -17.65 8.67 -1.75
CA VAL A 280 -16.62 8.51 -0.74
C VAL A 280 -17.05 9.13 0.59
N THR A 281 -16.90 8.35 1.67
CA THR A 281 -17.24 8.77 3.04
C THR A 281 -16.01 8.92 3.93
N VAL A 282 -14.88 8.30 3.57
CA VAL A 282 -13.62 8.42 4.31
C VAL A 282 -12.48 8.65 3.33
N ALA A 283 -11.67 9.66 3.56
CA ALA A 283 -10.43 9.87 2.82
C ALA A 283 -9.36 10.47 3.72
N ASN A 284 -8.10 10.26 3.36
CA ASN A 284 -6.96 10.88 4.03
C ASN A 284 -6.10 11.64 3.01
N GLY A 285 -5.55 12.76 3.41
CA GLY A 285 -4.71 13.58 2.56
C GLY A 285 -4.00 14.69 3.31
N ALA A 286 -3.01 15.30 2.66
CA ALA A 286 -2.36 16.49 3.17
C ALA A 286 -3.16 17.75 2.78
N PRO A 287 -3.07 18.87 3.53
CA PRO A 287 -3.70 20.14 3.17
C PRO A 287 -3.34 20.61 1.76
N ALA A 288 -2.10 20.35 1.31
CA ALA A 288 -1.65 20.67 -0.04
C ALA A 288 -2.46 19.98 -1.15
N ILE A 289 -3.15 18.87 -0.86
CA ILE A 289 -4.03 18.16 -1.78
C ILE A 289 -5.48 18.63 -1.57
N PHE A 290 -5.91 18.80 -0.35
CA PHE A 290 -7.29 19.19 -0.06
C PHE A 290 -7.61 20.63 -0.49
N THR A 291 -6.63 21.55 -0.46
CA THR A 291 -6.85 22.94 -0.88
C THR A 291 -7.25 23.05 -2.35
N PRO A 292 -6.49 22.49 -3.33
CA PRO A 292 -6.95 22.51 -4.73
C PRO A 292 -8.26 21.72 -4.95
N MET A 293 -8.49 20.62 -4.22
CA MET A 293 -9.78 19.91 -4.28
C MET A 293 -10.93 20.80 -3.88
N LEU A 294 -10.78 21.59 -2.80
CA LEU A 294 -11.80 22.54 -2.35
C LEU A 294 -12.05 23.64 -3.36
N GLU A 295 -10.99 24.14 -4.01
CA GLU A 295 -11.11 25.14 -5.08
C GLU A 295 -11.90 24.58 -6.27
N TYR A 296 -11.59 23.34 -6.68
CA TYR A 296 -12.35 22.67 -7.74
C TYR A 296 -13.82 22.46 -7.34
N ILE A 297 -14.12 21.98 -6.13
CA ILE A 297 -15.49 21.83 -5.62
C ILE A 297 -16.24 23.17 -5.68
N ARG A 298 -15.57 24.27 -5.33
CA ARG A 298 -16.18 25.63 -5.39
C ARG A 298 -16.47 26.10 -6.82
N SER A 299 -15.74 25.60 -7.81
CA SER A 299 -15.96 25.93 -9.22
C SER A 299 -17.11 25.16 -9.86
N LEU A 300 -17.57 24.06 -9.26
CA LEU A 300 -18.67 23.26 -9.79
C LEU A 300 -20.01 24.04 -9.72
N ASP A 301 -20.81 23.97 -10.79
CA ASP A 301 -22.15 24.60 -10.84
C ASP A 301 -23.08 24.00 -9.78
N LYS A 302 -23.07 22.66 -9.68
CA LYS A 302 -23.81 21.92 -8.66
C LYS A 302 -22.87 21.44 -7.58
N LYS A 303 -23.09 21.89 -6.36
CA LYS A 303 -22.27 21.44 -5.23
C LYS A 303 -22.59 19.99 -4.88
N PRO A 304 -21.55 19.13 -4.73
CA PRO A 304 -21.75 17.75 -4.29
C PRO A 304 -22.20 17.70 -2.83
N ASP A 305 -22.94 16.65 -2.48
CA ASP A 305 -23.27 16.35 -1.09
C ASP A 305 -22.17 15.51 -0.45
N PHE A 306 -21.34 16.13 0.36
CA PHE A 306 -20.31 15.49 1.18
C PHE A 306 -20.66 15.47 2.67
N SER A 307 -21.96 15.55 3.03
CA SER A 307 -22.41 15.56 4.42
C SER A 307 -21.97 14.33 5.24
N ARG A 308 -21.70 13.21 4.58
CA ARG A 308 -21.17 11.98 5.19
C ARG A 308 -19.64 11.87 5.14
N ALA A 309 -18.94 12.78 4.44
CA ALA A 309 -17.51 12.68 4.25
C ALA A 309 -16.73 13.06 5.51
N ARG A 310 -15.79 12.21 5.89
CA ARG A 310 -14.81 12.40 6.96
C ARG A 310 -13.43 12.48 6.34
N LEU A 311 -12.83 13.65 6.32
CA LEU A 311 -11.51 13.88 5.76
C LEU A 311 -10.47 13.89 6.88
N LEU A 312 -9.46 13.03 6.75
CA LEU A 312 -8.36 12.89 7.70
C LEU A 312 -7.15 13.64 7.19
N SER A 313 -6.73 14.68 7.91
CA SER A 313 -5.52 15.42 7.60
C SER A 313 -4.55 15.40 8.77
N GLY A 314 -3.28 15.08 8.50
CA GLY A 314 -2.23 14.98 9.51
C GLY A 314 -1.33 16.20 9.58
N ALA A 315 -1.76 17.36 9.14
CA ALA A 315 -0.98 18.58 9.27
C ALA A 315 -1.48 19.44 10.44
N THR A 316 -0.57 20.25 10.96
CA THR A 316 -0.78 21.19 12.08
C THR A 316 -1.67 22.38 11.77
N GLU A 317 -2.40 22.38 10.66
CA GLU A 317 -3.33 23.44 10.29
C GLU A 317 -4.76 23.13 10.74
N PRO A 318 -5.57 24.16 11.04
CA PRO A 318 -6.93 23.98 11.53
C PRO A 318 -7.79 23.22 10.51
N SER A 319 -8.65 22.37 11.04
CA SER A 319 -9.59 21.55 10.25
C SER A 319 -10.32 22.41 9.20
N LEU A 320 -10.12 22.08 7.93
CA LEU A 320 -10.98 22.62 6.86
C LEU A 320 -12.41 22.16 7.14
N ARG A 321 -13.28 23.09 7.49
CA ARG A 321 -14.72 22.85 7.45
C ARG A 321 -15.16 23.01 6.00
N LEU A 322 -15.66 21.94 5.42
CA LEU A 322 -16.32 21.94 4.11
C LEU A 322 -17.62 22.73 4.16
#